data_0b5e1993d1fed8689ee224fc3eddaa32
#
_entry.id   0b5e1993d1fed8689ee224fc3eddaa32
#
_cell.length_a   1.000
_cell.length_b   1.000
_cell.length_c   1.000
_cell.angle_alpha   90.00
_cell.angle_beta   90.00
_cell.angle_gamma   90.00
#
_symmetry.space_group_name_H-M   'P 1'
#
loop_
_entity.id
_entity.type
_entity.pdbx_description
1 polymer ?
#
loop_
_entity_poly.entity_id
_entity_poly.type
_entity_poly.pdbx_seq_one_letter_code
_entity_poly.pdbx_strand_id
1 'polypeptide(L)'
;METIMHEKYLLILFYSGTGAVKNLAHAIADGAEKESLAVKIRTVPKVSANTEATEPSIPESGEVYCTKQDLINCSGLALGSPTRFGSMAAPMKYFLDSTGELWANNELEDKPGCVFTSTGSMH
;
A
#
# COMPACT_ATOMS: atom_id res chain seq x y z
N MET A 1 26.42 -18.47 -12.80
CA MET A 1 25.51 -17.31 -12.90
C MET A 1 24.67 -17.22 -11.64
N GLU A 2 24.81 -16.14 -10.94
CA GLU A 2 24.05 -15.99 -9.71
C GLU A 2 22.59 -15.76 -10.00
N THR A 3 21.74 -16.57 -9.38
CA THR A 3 20.32 -16.35 -9.39
C THR A 3 20.02 -15.28 -8.35
N ILE A 4 19.57 -14.12 -8.79
CA ILE A 4 19.15 -13.10 -7.84
C ILE A 4 17.84 -13.59 -7.23
N MET A 5 17.91 -14.02 -5.98
CA MET A 5 16.71 -14.38 -5.23
C MET A 5 16.16 -13.11 -4.61
N HIS A 6 14.99 -12.70 -5.09
CA HIS A 6 14.30 -11.59 -4.46
C HIS A 6 13.86 -12.01 -3.07
N GLU A 7 14.14 -11.16 -2.10
CA GLU A 7 13.67 -11.38 -0.76
C GLU A 7 12.14 -11.41 -0.74
N LYS A 8 11.58 -12.41 -0.07
CA LYS A 8 10.12 -12.46 0.12
C LYS A 8 9.73 -11.41 1.15
N TYR A 9 8.74 -10.61 0.84
CA TYR A 9 8.28 -9.60 1.77
C TYR A 9 6.78 -9.40 1.68
N LEU A 10 6.22 -8.96 2.80
CA LEU A 10 4.84 -8.47 2.86
C LEU A 10 4.86 -7.00 2.49
N LEU A 11 4.07 -6.62 1.51
CA LEU A 11 3.88 -5.21 1.17
C LEU A 11 2.67 -4.69 1.94
N ILE A 12 2.89 -3.65 2.74
CA ILE A 12 1.82 -2.94 3.44
C ILE A 12 1.62 -1.62 2.71
N LEU A 13 0.55 -1.55 1.96
CA LEU A 13 0.21 -0.38 1.16
C LEU A 13 -0.97 0.33 1.82
N PHE A 14 -0.78 1.59 2.20
CA PHE A 14 -1.82 2.31 2.93
C PHE A 14 -1.95 3.75 2.47
N TYR A 15 -3.13 4.30 2.72
CA TYR A 15 -3.38 5.73 2.72
C TYR A 15 -3.98 6.11 4.07
N SER A 16 -3.51 7.21 4.66
CA SER A 16 -4.00 7.64 5.95
C SER A 16 -4.25 9.15 5.93
N GLY A 17 -5.45 9.57 6.33
CA GLY A 17 -5.77 10.99 6.44
C GLY A 17 -5.44 11.55 7.82
N THR A 18 -5.72 10.81 8.88
CA THR A 18 -5.57 11.27 10.27
C THR A 18 -4.46 10.56 11.04
N GLY A 19 -3.85 9.55 10.46
CA GLY A 19 -2.80 8.77 11.10
C GLY A 19 -3.25 7.44 11.68
N ALA A 20 -4.55 7.19 11.81
CA ALA A 20 -5.04 5.94 12.39
C ALA A 20 -4.67 4.72 11.52
N VAL A 21 -4.87 4.80 10.23
CA VAL A 21 -4.51 3.71 9.30
C VAL A 21 -3.00 3.53 9.26
N LYS A 22 -2.24 4.63 9.31
CA LYS A 22 -0.78 4.56 9.38
C LYS A 22 -0.33 3.81 10.64
N ASN A 23 -0.93 4.08 11.77
CA ASN A 23 -0.60 3.37 13.01
C ASN A 23 -0.91 1.88 12.91
N LEU A 24 -2.02 1.51 12.27
CA LEU A 24 -2.34 0.12 12.03
C LEU A 24 -1.31 -0.54 11.09
N ALA A 25 -0.89 0.17 10.05
CA ALA A 25 0.12 -0.33 9.12
C ALA A 25 1.41 -0.68 9.86
N HIS A 26 1.86 0.20 10.76
CA HIS A 26 3.06 -0.05 11.54
C HIS A 26 2.88 -1.19 12.55
N ALA A 27 1.69 -1.33 13.13
CA ALA A 27 1.41 -2.45 14.02
C ALA A 27 1.46 -3.79 13.26
N ILE A 28 0.92 -3.83 12.06
CA ILE A 28 0.99 -5.03 11.20
C ILE A 28 2.45 -5.35 10.86
N ALA A 29 3.23 -4.32 10.53
CA ALA A 29 4.64 -4.50 10.23
C ALA A 29 5.40 -5.10 11.41
N ASP A 30 5.15 -4.59 12.62
CA ASP A 30 5.79 -5.10 13.83
C ASP A 30 5.45 -6.58 14.05
N GLY A 31 4.19 -6.94 13.86
CA GLY A 31 3.76 -8.32 14.00
C GLY A 31 4.42 -9.26 12.99
N ALA A 32 4.52 -8.83 11.74
CA ALA A 32 5.14 -9.62 10.69
C ALA A 32 6.65 -9.79 10.94
N GLU A 33 7.31 -8.73 11.38
CA GLU A 33 8.75 -8.78 11.66
C GLU A 33 9.07 -9.71 12.84
N LYS A 34 8.17 -9.80 13.82
CA LYS A 34 8.33 -10.76 14.92
C LYS A 34 8.31 -12.20 14.45
N GLU A 35 7.67 -12.47 13.33
CA GLU A 35 7.63 -13.79 12.69
C GLU A 35 8.71 -13.95 11.63
N SER A 36 9.71 -13.07 11.65
CA SER A 36 10.85 -13.10 10.72
C SER A 36 10.47 -12.87 9.25
N LEU A 37 9.36 -12.20 9.01
CA LEU A 37 8.93 -11.85 7.66
C LEU A 37 9.40 -10.43 7.33
N ALA A 38 10.07 -10.26 6.20
CA ALA A 38 10.46 -8.94 5.74
C ALA A 38 9.21 -8.14 5.36
N VAL A 39 9.23 -6.85 5.61
CA VAL A 39 8.10 -5.95 5.37
C VAL A 39 8.56 -4.72 4.62
N LYS A 40 7.78 -4.29 3.65
CA LYS A 40 7.91 -2.96 3.04
C LYS A 40 6.62 -2.21 3.27
N ILE A 41 6.74 -1.01 3.83
CA ILE A 41 5.59 -0.12 4.06
C ILE A 41 5.63 0.97 3.01
N ARG A 42 4.53 1.13 2.28
CA ARG A 42 4.43 2.12 1.21
C ARG A 42 3.11 2.85 1.30
N THR A 43 3.08 4.07 0.80
CA THR A 43 1.87 4.88 0.76
C THR A 43 1.58 5.32 -0.67
N VAL A 44 0.47 6.03 -0.85
CA VAL A 44 0.05 6.57 -2.16
C VAL A 44 -0.05 8.09 -2.07
N PRO A 45 0.17 8.79 -3.19
CA PRO A 45 0.02 10.25 -3.21
C PRO A 45 -1.43 10.68 -3.00
N LYS A 46 -1.61 11.86 -2.43
CA LYS A 46 -2.93 12.48 -2.32
C LYS A 46 -3.45 12.80 -3.72
N VAL A 47 -4.76 12.66 -3.89
CA VAL A 47 -5.42 13.14 -5.09
C VAL A 47 -5.76 14.62 -4.87
N SER A 48 -5.30 15.47 -5.78
CA SER A 48 -5.54 16.91 -5.72
C SER A 48 -6.33 17.36 -6.94
N ALA A 49 -7.17 18.35 -6.75
CA ALA A 49 -7.86 19.00 -7.85
C ALA A 49 -6.91 19.81 -8.73
N ASN A 50 -5.71 20.13 -8.24
CA ASN A 50 -4.70 20.82 -8.99
C ASN A 50 -3.80 19.82 -9.70
N THR A 51 -4.07 19.58 -10.97
CA THR A 51 -3.33 18.60 -11.77
C THR A 51 -1.91 19.03 -12.13
N GLU A 52 -1.57 20.30 -11.87
CA GLU A 52 -0.23 20.81 -12.12
C GLU A 52 0.71 20.63 -10.92
N ALA A 53 0.18 20.26 -9.77
CA ALA A 53 1.00 20.02 -8.59
C ALA A 53 1.83 18.75 -8.77
N THR A 54 3.15 18.90 -8.68
CA THR A 54 4.05 17.76 -8.67
C THR A 54 4.23 17.30 -7.22
N GLU A 55 3.86 16.05 -6.96
CA GLU A 55 4.11 15.48 -5.65
C GLU A 55 5.60 15.15 -5.51
N PRO A 56 6.19 15.42 -4.34
CA PRO A 56 7.57 14.99 -4.12
C PRO A 56 7.66 13.46 -4.13
N SER A 57 8.80 12.93 -4.51
CA SER A 57 9.02 11.48 -4.54
C SER A 57 8.98 10.85 -3.15
N ILE A 58 9.23 11.65 -2.11
CA ILE A 58 9.13 11.23 -0.72
C ILE A 58 8.11 12.16 -0.06
N PRO A 59 7.00 11.64 0.47
CA PRO A 59 6.00 12.49 1.11
C PRO A 59 6.52 13.08 2.43
N GLU A 60 5.90 14.19 2.87
CA GLU A 60 6.27 14.84 4.12
C GLU A 60 6.14 13.92 5.33
N SER A 61 5.27 12.93 5.25
CA SER A 61 5.09 11.95 6.32
C SER A 61 6.30 11.04 6.53
N GLY A 62 7.27 11.06 5.60
CA GLY A 62 8.44 10.20 5.66
C GLY A 62 8.22 8.79 5.09
N GLU A 63 6.99 8.46 4.71
CA GLU A 63 6.71 7.17 4.09
C GLU A 63 7.00 7.21 2.60
N VAL A 64 7.47 6.09 2.05
CA VAL A 64 7.84 6.01 0.64
C VAL A 64 6.59 5.68 -0.20
N TYR A 65 6.46 6.32 -1.36
CA TYR A 65 5.37 5.99 -2.28
C TYR A 65 5.57 4.60 -2.89
N CYS A 66 4.46 3.89 -3.07
CA CYS A 66 4.45 2.57 -3.68
C CYS A 66 4.71 2.66 -5.17
N THR A 67 5.53 1.76 -5.68
CA THR A 67 5.78 1.60 -7.10
C THR A 67 5.12 0.33 -7.60
N LYS A 68 4.94 0.23 -8.92
CA LYS A 68 4.43 -1.01 -9.51
C LYS A 68 5.35 -2.19 -9.22
N GLN A 69 6.66 -1.95 -9.17
CA GLN A 69 7.63 -2.99 -8.87
C GLN A 69 7.47 -3.53 -7.45
N ASP A 70 7.11 -2.66 -6.49
CA ASP A 70 6.82 -3.10 -5.13
C ASP A 70 5.68 -4.13 -5.13
N LEU A 71 4.64 -3.91 -5.93
CA LEU A 71 3.51 -4.83 -6.05
C LEU A 71 3.92 -6.14 -6.74
N ILE A 72 4.67 -6.05 -7.82
CA ILE A 72 5.08 -7.23 -8.59
C ILE A 72 5.94 -8.16 -7.75
N ASN A 73 6.85 -7.60 -6.96
CA ASN A 73 7.83 -8.38 -6.21
C ASN A 73 7.37 -8.82 -4.83
N CYS A 74 6.25 -8.32 -4.35
CA CYS A 74 5.79 -8.70 -3.01
C CYS A 74 5.31 -10.16 -2.98
N SER A 75 5.43 -10.78 -1.82
CA SER A 75 4.93 -12.14 -1.59
C SER A 75 3.49 -12.15 -1.08
N GLY A 76 3.04 -11.03 -0.54
CA GLY A 76 1.69 -10.83 -0.07
C GLY A 76 1.42 -9.35 0.09
N LEU A 77 0.15 -8.97 0.17
CA LEU A 77 -0.28 -7.58 0.21
C LEU A 77 -1.27 -7.33 1.34
N ALA A 78 -0.96 -6.36 2.20
CA ALA A 78 -1.92 -5.82 3.16
C ALA A 78 -2.28 -4.40 2.71
N LEU A 79 -3.56 -4.18 2.42
CA LEU A 79 -4.05 -2.94 1.84
C LEU A 79 -4.88 -2.19 2.86
N GLY A 80 -4.47 -0.97 3.20
CA GLY A 80 -5.12 -0.17 4.22
C GLY A 80 -5.62 1.17 3.72
N SER A 81 -6.84 1.54 4.11
CA SER A 81 -7.45 2.82 3.75
C SER A 81 -8.50 3.20 4.77
N PRO A 82 -8.65 4.49 5.08
CA PRO A 82 -9.84 4.93 5.79
C PRO A 82 -11.05 4.76 4.88
N THR A 83 -12.24 4.70 5.48
CA THR A 83 -13.47 4.61 4.70
C THR A 83 -14.02 5.99 4.39
N ARG A 84 -14.65 6.09 3.23
CA ARG A 84 -15.39 7.27 2.79
C ARG A 84 -16.68 6.79 2.17
N PHE A 85 -17.82 7.03 2.85
CA PHE A 85 -19.13 6.55 2.39
C PHE A 85 -19.15 5.05 2.13
N GLY A 86 -18.47 4.28 3.00
CA GLY A 86 -18.43 2.82 2.87
C GLY A 86 -17.45 2.29 1.82
N SER A 87 -16.63 3.14 1.25
CA SER A 87 -15.66 2.75 0.22
C SER A 87 -14.25 3.19 0.62
N MET A 88 -13.25 2.73 -0.11
CA MET A 88 -11.87 3.16 0.14
C MET A 88 -11.69 4.63 -0.25
N ALA A 89 -10.70 5.27 0.34
CA ALA A 89 -10.38 6.66 0.03
C ALA A 89 -9.92 6.81 -1.42
N ALA A 90 -10.24 7.97 -2.03
CA ALA A 90 -9.94 8.25 -3.42
C ALA A 90 -8.47 8.06 -3.79
N PRO A 91 -7.47 8.49 -2.99
CA PRO A 91 -6.08 8.26 -3.34
C PRO A 91 -5.73 6.78 -3.52
N MET A 92 -6.29 5.91 -2.68
CA MET A 92 -6.05 4.47 -2.81
C MET A 92 -6.72 3.91 -4.06
N LYS A 93 -7.95 4.30 -4.32
CA LYS A 93 -8.68 3.87 -5.53
C LYS A 93 -7.96 4.34 -6.79
N TYR A 94 -7.51 5.58 -6.80
CA TYR A 94 -6.76 6.14 -7.93
C TYR A 94 -5.48 5.34 -8.21
N PHE A 95 -4.73 5.03 -7.15
CA PHE A 95 -3.52 4.23 -7.29
C PHE A 95 -3.82 2.85 -7.86
N LEU A 96 -4.81 2.16 -7.31
CA LEU A 96 -5.19 0.82 -7.77
C LEU A 96 -5.64 0.83 -9.22
N ASP A 97 -6.41 1.84 -9.62
CA ASP A 97 -6.84 1.97 -11.02
C ASP A 97 -5.66 2.15 -11.96
N SER A 98 -4.56 2.77 -11.48
CA SER A 98 -3.36 2.94 -12.29
C SER A 98 -2.58 1.65 -12.48
N THR A 99 -2.89 0.60 -11.76
CA THR A 99 -2.18 -0.69 -11.83
C THR A 99 -2.90 -1.71 -12.72
N GLY A 100 -3.84 -1.27 -13.55
CA GLY A 100 -4.64 -2.18 -14.37
C GLY A 100 -3.81 -3.13 -15.24
N GLU A 101 -2.68 -2.68 -15.75
CA GLU A 101 -1.82 -3.54 -16.58
C GLU A 101 -1.24 -4.72 -15.81
N LEU A 102 -0.99 -4.55 -14.49
CA LEU A 102 -0.49 -5.65 -13.66
C LEU A 102 -1.53 -6.76 -13.54
N TRP A 103 -2.80 -6.37 -13.41
CA TRP A 103 -3.90 -7.31 -13.35
C TRP A 103 -4.08 -8.03 -14.70
N ALA A 104 -3.99 -7.28 -15.80
CA ALA A 104 -4.14 -7.83 -17.14
C ALA A 104 -3.02 -8.84 -17.46
N ASN A 105 -1.83 -8.62 -16.94
CA ASN A 105 -0.68 -9.49 -17.19
C ASN A 105 -0.48 -10.57 -16.12
N ASN A 106 -1.45 -10.73 -15.19
CA ASN A 106 -1.41 -11.72 -14.11
C ASN A 106 -0.21 -11.57 -13.16
N GLU A 107 0.33 -10.36 -13.06
CA GLU A 107 1.51 -10.09 -12.21
C GLU A 107 1.20 -10.24 -10.71
N LEU A 108 -0.08 -10.15 -10.35
CA LEU A 108 -0.51 -10.23 -8.94
C LEU A 108 -1.18 -11.57 -8.63
N GLU A 109 -1.16 -12.52 -9.57
CA GLU A 109 -1.78 -13.81 -9.39
C GLU A 109 -1.11 -14.59 -8.25
N ASP A 110 -1.93 -15.30 -7.48
CA ASP A 110 -1.50 -16.17 -6.38
C ASP A 110 -0.84 -15.45 -5.20
N LYS A 111 -0.95 -14.12 -5.14
CA LYS A 111 -0.47 -13.39 -3.96
C LYS A 111 -1.58 -13.30 -2.93
N PRO A 112 -1.35 -13.81 -1.70
CA PRO A 112 -2.35 -13.63 -0.65
C PRO A 112 -2.51 -12.15 -0.30
N GLY A 113 -3.73 -11.75 0.01
CA GLY A 113 -4.02 -10.38 0.33
C GLY A 113 -4.98 -10.26 1.49
N CYS A 114 -4.87 -9.16 2.21
CA CYS A 114 -5.82 -8.78 3.24
C CYS A 114 -6.03 -7.27 3.20
N VAL A 115 -7.08 -6.82 3.87
CA VAL A 115 -7.38 -5.40 3.97
C VAL A 115 -7.52 -5.02 5.43
N PHE A 116 -7.25 -3.75 5.73
CA PHE A 116 -7.46 -3.21 7.06
C PHE A 116 -7.97 -1.77 6.94
N THR A 117 -8.73 -1.34 7.92
CA THR A 117 -9.29 0.00 7.92
C THR A 117 -9.47 0.51 9.35
N SER A 118 -9.61 1.83 9.46
CA SER A 118 -10.00 2.49 10.70
C SER A 118 -11.05 3.53 10.34
N THR A 119 -12.15 3.53 11.07
CA THR A 119 -13.25 4.46 10.83
C THR A 119 -13.55 5.23 12.12
N GLY A 120 -14.07 6.44 11.97
CA GLY A 120 -14.53 7.23 13.11
C GLY A 120 -15.96 6.91 13.54
N SER A 121 -16.63 5.99 12.86
CA SER A 121 -18.00 5.61 13.12
C SER A 121 -18.18 4.11 12.90
N MET A 122 -19.41 3.63 13.06
CA MET A 122 -19.75 2.21 13.00
C MET A 122 -19.90 1.65 11.58
N HIS A 123 -19.21 2.20 10.62
CA HIS A 123 -19.34 1.74 9.23
C HIS A 123 -18.08 1.10 8.74
#